data_205860e23b3c861defb9a98ba49bc723
#
_entry.id   205860e23b3c861defb9a98ba49bc723
#
_cell.length_a   1.000
_cell.length_b   1.000
_cell.length_c   1.000
_cell.angle_alpha   90.00
_cell.angle_beta   90.00
_cell.angle_gamma   90.00
#
_symmetry.space_group_name_H-M   'P 1'
#
loop_
_entity.id
_entity.type
_entity.pdbx_description
1 polymer ?
#
loop_
_entity_poly.entity_id
_entity_poly.type
_entity_poly.pdbx_seq_one_letter_code
_entity_poly.pdbx_strand_id
1 'polypeptide(L)'
;MLQKFISSLPSDVDGALIVSPTNRFFFTDFESSDGLLIAAKKGSVFFTDSRYIEAAQNKITCCEVRELSKIKEQLPEVLAELDIHRLGAEGDRLTVNELKAYSAIVEPIEITCDGIDSLIDNVRKIKTQEQLQRIIKAQRIAERAFEHILGFIH
;
A
#
# COMPACT_ATOMS: atom_id res chain seq x y z
N MET A 1 -10.96 -2.22 2.48
CA MET A 1 -9.80 -2.53 3.35
C MET A 1 -9.05 -1.27 3.77
N LEU A 2 -8.82 -0.31 2.87
CA LEU A 2 -8.10 0.93 3.16
C LEU A 2 -8.70 1.69 4.35
N GLN A 3 -10.01 1.91 4.38
CA GLN A 3 -10.69 2.61 5.48
C GLN A 3 -10.56 1.89 6.84
N LYS A 4 -10.54 0.55 6.82
CA LYS A 4 -10.33 -0.25 8.04
C LYS A 4 -8.93 -0.03 8.61
N PHE A 5 -7.92 0.02 7.75
CA PHE A 5 -6.55 0.34 8.15
C PHE A 5 -6.44 1.77 8.70
N ILE A 6 -6.97 2.76 7.97
CA ILE A 6 -6.98 4.16 8.39
C ILE A 6 -7.63 4.33 9.79
N SER A 7 -8.75 3.65 10.01
CA SER A 7 -9.46 3.69 11.31
C SER A 7 -8.68 3.02 12.44
N SER A 8 -7.68 2.20 12.14
CA SER A 8 -6.82 1.53 13.14
C SER A 8 -5.53 2.30 13.45
N LEU A 9 -5.24 3.38 12.73
CA LEU A 9 -4.07 4.21 12.99
C LEU A 9 -4.12 4.79 14.42
N PRO A 10 -2.98 4.87 15.11
CA PRO A 10 -2.87 5.52 16.40
C PRO A 10 -3.40 6.96 16.37
N SER A 11 -3.84 7.47 17.50
CA SER A 11 -4.43 8.81 17.60
C SER A 11 -3.45 9.91 17.19
N ASP A 12 -2.18 9.69 17.46
CA ASP A 12 -1.05 10.59 17.18
C ASP A 12 -0.45 10.42 15.77
N VAL A 13 -0.96 9.49 14.96
CA VAL A 13 -0.55 9.29 13.56
C VAL A 13 -1.70 9.69 12.64
N ASP A 14 -1.46 10.64 11.74
CA ASP A 14 -2.49 11.21 10.87
C ASP A 14 -2.70 10.44 9.59
N GLY A 15 -1.64 9.77 9.11
CA GLY A 15 -1.64 8.95 7.91
C GLY A 15 -0.45 8.04 7.84
N ALA A 16 -0.40 7.19 6.80
CA ALA A 16 0.69 6.24 6.58
C ALA A 16 1.16 6.27 5.12
N LEU A 17 2.48 6.20 4.94
CA LEU A 17 3.17 6.00 3.68
C LEU A 17 3.33 4.50 3.41
N ILE A 18 2.67 4.01 2.38
CA ILE A 18 2.71 2.61 1.94
C ILE A 18 3.52 2.53 0.64
N VAL A 19 4.68 1.89 0.69
CA VAL A 19 5.60 1.80 -0.44
C VAL A 19 5.67 0.40 -1.06
N SER A 20 5.42 -0.65 -0.26
CA SER A 20 5.56 -2.02 -0.76
C SER A 20 4.50 -2.35 -1.81
N PRO A 21 4.89 -2.97 -2.95
CA PRO A 21 3.94 -3.34 -4.01
C PRO A 21 2.80 -4.23 -3.49
N THR A 22 3.12 -5.17 -2.59
CA THR A 22 2.14 -6.09 -2.01
C THR A 22 1.06 -5.38 -1.20
N ASN A 23 1.43 -4.38 -0.39
CA ASN A 23 0.46 -3.65 0.44
C ASN A 23 -0.28 -2.59 -0.38
N ARG A 24 0.37 -1.95 -1.36
CA ARG A 24 -0.33 -1.10 -2.33
C ARG A 24 -1.42 -1.89 -3.07
N PHE A 25 -1.07 -3.07 -3.61
CA PHE A 25 -2.05 -3.97 -4.25
C PHE A 25 -3.17 -4.38 -3.30
N PHE A 26 -2.84 -4.75 -2.05
CA PHE A 26 -3.84 -5.14 -1.06
C PHE A 26 -4.89 -4.04 -0.79
N PHE A 27 -4.46 -2.78 -0.74
CA PHE A 27 -5.35 -1.66 -0.44
C PHE A 27 -6.11 -1.15 -1.66
N THR A 28 -5.52 -1.20 -2.85
CA THR A 28 -6.07 -0.59 -4.08
C THR A 28 -6.63 -1.59 -5.08
N ASP A 29 -6.34 -2.89 -4.93
CA ASP A 29 -6.56 -3.96 -5.93
C ASP A 29 -5.94 -3.62 -7.31
N PHE A 30 -4.88 -2.79 -7.31
CA PHE A 30 -4.17 -2.36 -8.51
C PHE A 30 -2.68 -2.73 -8.41
N GLU A 31 -2.20 -3.46 -9.42
CA GLU A 31 -0.81 -3.89 -9.51
C GLU A 31 0.01 -2.87 -10.29
N SER A 32 1.10 -2.39 -9.69
CA SER A 32 2.08 -1.53 -10.33
C SER A 32 3.48 -1.83 -9.81
N SER A 33 4.47 -1.77 -10.70
CA SER A 33 5.87 -1.96 -10.28
C SER A 33 6.38 -0.77 -9.46
N ASP A 34 5.83 0.42 -9.70
CA ASP A 34 6.23 1.66 -9.06
C ASP A 34 5.03 2.41 -8.46
N GLY A 35 5.28 3.29 -7.52
CA GLY A 35 4.29 4.14 -6.87
C GLY A 35 4.36 4.12 -5.35
N LEU A 36 3.52 4.93 -4.74
CA LEU A 36 3.30 4.99 -3.29
C LEU A 36 1.85 5.34 -2.97
N LEU A 37 1.38 4.95 -1.80
CA LEU A 37 0.05 5.28 -1.30
C LEU A 37 0.18 6.06 0.01
N ILE A 38 -0.43 7.23 0.06
CA ILE A 38 -0.67 7.96 1.31
C ILE A 38 -2.08 7.61 1.76
N ALA A 39 -2.17 6.91 2.89
CA ALA A 39 -3.44 6.51 3.51
C ALA A 39 -3.66 7.35 4.77
N ALA A 40 -4.60 8.30 4.76
CA ALA A 40 -4.77 9.23 5.86
C ALA A 40 -6.23 9.44 6.25
N LYS A 41 -6.44 9.96 7.46
CA LYS A 41 -7.78 10.21 8.04
C LYS A 41 -8.61 11.18 7.24
N LYS A 42 -7.98 12.19 6.60
CA LYS A 42 -8.65 13.22 5.79
C LYS A 42 -8.79 12.87 4.31
N GLY A 43 -8.15 11.79 3.85
CA GLY A 43 -8.20 11.36 2.46
C GLY A 43 -7.05 10.42 2.15
N SER A 44 -7.01 9.89 0.95
CA SER A 44 -5.91 9.02 0.53
C SER A 44 -5.56 9.29 -0.92
N VAL A 45 -4.26 9.23 -1.23
CA VAL A 45 -3.73 9.49 -2.57
C VAL A 45 -2.79 8.37 -2.98
N PHE A 46 -3.05 7.76 -4.13
CA PHE A 46 -2.17 6.81 -4.76
C PHE A 46 -1.37 7.50 -5.86
N PHE A 47 -0.06 7.47 -5.76
CA PHE A 47 0.85 7.96 -6.77
C PHE A 47 1.39 6.81 -7.61
N THR A 48 1.44 7.01 -8.91
CA THR A 48 2.08 6.08 -9.85
C THR A 48 2.68 6.83 -11.03
N ASP A 49 3.55 6.21 -11.80
CA ASP A 49 4.17 6.85 -12.95
C ASP A 49 3.25 6.91 -14.18
N SER A 50 3.72 7.59 -15.25
CA SER A 50 2.99 7.79 -16.51
C SER A 50 2.57 6.49 -17.21
N ARG A 51 3.24 5.36 -16.94
CA ARG A 51 2.92 4.06 -17.55
C ARG A 51 1.63 3.46 -17.00
N TYR A 52 1.27 3.81 -15.75
CA TYR A 52 0.15 3.21 -15.04
C TYR A 52 -0.99 4.16 -14.73
N ILE A 53 -0.80 5.49 -14.92
CA ILE A 53 -1.75 6.51 -14.46
C ILE A 53 -3.17 6.31 -15.00
N GLU A 54 -3.32 6.10 -16.30
CA GLU A 54 -4.64 5.92 -16.93
C GLU A 54 -5.34 4.65 -16.43
N ALA A 55 -4.61 3.54 -16.36
CA ALA A 55 -5.15 2.27 -15.86
C ALA A 55 -5.51 2.35 -14.36
N ALA A 56 -4.70 3.05 -13.57
CA ALA A 56 -4.94 3.27 -12.15
C ALA A 56 -6.18 4.13 -11.92
N GLN A 57 -6.33 5.24 -12.65
CA GLN A 57 -7.50 6.13 -12.57
C GLN A 57 -8.80 5.42 -12.96
N ASN A 58 -8.74 4.50 -13.92
CA ASN A 58 -9.90 3.72 -14.32
C ASN A 58 -10.28 2.61 -13.33
N LYS A 59 -9.33 2.09 -12.55
CA LYS A 59 -9.55 0.93 -11.68
C LYS A 59 -9.67 1.28 -10.20
N ILE A 60 -8.86 2.21 -9.70
CA ILE A 60 -8.83 2.55 -8.27
C ILE A 60 -9.99 3.48 -7.94
N THR A 61 -10.84 3.05 -7.02
CA THR A 61 -12.02 3.82 -6.57
C THR A 61 -11.96 4.20 -5.08
N CYS A 62 -10.97 3.67 -4.35
CA CYS A 62 -10.87 3.83 -2.90
C CYS A 62 -10.06 5.06 -2.47
N CYS A 63 -9.35 5.70 -3.39
CA CYS A 63 -8.52 6.88 -3.16
C CYS A 63 -8.34 7.68 -4.45
N GLU A 64 -7.86 8.91 -4.34
CA GLU A 64 -7.44 9.72 -5.47
C GLU A 64 -6.19 9.13 -6.13
N VAL A 65 -6.06 9.27 -7.46
CA VAL A 65 -4.90 8.79 -8.21
C VAL A 65 -4.20 9.96 -8.87
N ARG A 66 -2.92 10.14 -8.58
CA ARG A 66 -2.08 11.21 -9.14
C ARG A 66 -0.84 10.65 -9.83
N GLU A 67 -0.43 11.31 -10.91
CA GLU A 67 0.84 10.99 -11.57
C GLU A 67 2.02 11.47 -10.72
N LEU A 68 2.97 10.56 -10.46
CA LEU A 68 4.21 10.88 -9.77
C LEU A 68 5.27 11.34 -10.79
N SER A 69 5.61 12.61 -10.75
CA SER A 69 6.68 13.19 -11.57
C SER A 69 7.84 13.74 -10.72
N LYS A 70 7.52 14.42 -9.63
CA LYS A 70 8.47 15.11 -8.75
C LYS A 70 8.15 14.85 -7.28
N ILE A 71 8.60 13.73 -6.76
CA ILE A 71 8.28 13.31 -5.38
C ILE A 71 8.64 14.37 -4.33
N LYS A 72 9.74 15.11 -4.52
CA LYS A 72 10.20 16.15 -3.57
C LYS A 72 9.25 17.35 -3.47
N GLU A 73 8.44 17.58 -4.49
CA GLU A 73 7.44 18.65 -4.53
C GLU A 73 6.07 18.11 -4.14
N GLN A 74 5.65 17.01 -4.79
CA GLN A 74 4.29 16.47 -4.67
C GLN A 74 4.00 15.80 -3.32
N LEU A 75 5.00 15.16 -2.70
CA LEU A 75 4.76 14.48 -1.41
C LEU A 75 4.50 15.48 -0.28
N PRO A 76 5.33 16.53 -0.05
CA PRO A 76 5.01 17.56 0.95
C PRO A 76 3.67 18.27 0.68
N GLU A 77 3.35 18.56 -0.58
CA GLU A 77 2.08 19.19 -0.97
C GLU A 77 0.88 18.35 -0.52
N VAL A 78 0.87 17.05 -0.84
CA VAL A 78 -0.22 16.15 -0.44
C VAL A 78 -0.29 15.98 1.08
N LEU A 79 0.85 15.91 1.78
CA LEU A 79 0.83 15.83 3.24
C LEU A 79 0.23 17.09 3.86
N ALA A 80 0.50 18.28 3.31
CA ALA A 80 -0.13 19.53 3.73
C ALA A 80 -1.63 19.56 3.40
N GLU A 81 -2.05 19.15 2.19
CA GLU A 81 -3.47 19.05 1.80
C GLU A 81 -4.27 18.14 2.75
N LEU A 82 -3.67 17.03 3.15
CA LEU A 82 -4.28 16.06 4.05
C LEU A 82 -4.10 16.38 5.54
N ASP A 83 -3.45 17.52 5.86
CA ASP A 83 -3.17 17.98 7.22
C ASP A 83 -2.46 16.91 8.07
N ILE A 84 -1.39 16.36 7.50
CA ILE A 84 -0.57 15.33 8.14
C ILE A 84 0.59 16.00 8.85
N HIS A 85 0.67 15.81 10.18
CA HIS A 85 1.74 16.31 11.03
C HIS A 85 2.66 15.20 11.53
N ARG A 86 2.16 13.97 11.58
CA ARG A 86 2.94 12.76 11.89
C ARG A 86 2.55 11.64 10.95
N LEU A 87 3.55 11.12 10.22
CA LEU A 87 3.38 10.13 9.17
C LEU A 87 3.89 8.77 9.63
N GLY A 88 3.05 7.74 9.60
CA GLY A 88 3.46 6.36 9.74
C GLY A 88 4.15 5.84 8.47
N ALA A 89 5.02 4.84 8.57
CA ALA A 89 5.62 4.19 7.40
C ALA A 89 5.89 2.70 7.65
N GLU A 90 5.99 1.93 6.56
CA GLU A 90 6.29 0.50 6.59
C GLU A 90 7.77 0.25 6.98
N GLY A 91 8.05 0.01 8.25
CA GLY A 91 9.41 -0.21 8.76
C GLY A 91 10.06 -1.49 8.25
N ASP A 92 9.26 -2.56 8.05
CA ASP A 92 9.73 -3.85 7.51
C ASP A 92 10.04 -3.81 6.01
N ARG A 93 9.70 -2.72 5.32
CA ARG A 93 9.79 -2.60 3.86
C ARG A 93 10.76 -1.53 3.39
N LEU A 94 10.88 -0.45 4.16
CA LEU A 94 11.81 0.63 3.86
C LEU A 94 13.23 0.26 4.29
N THR A 95 14.18 0.47 3.42
CA THR A 95 15.59 0.47 3.83
C THR A 95 15.87 1.72 4.66
N VAL A 96 16.94 1.68 5.46
CA VAL A 96 17.38 2.85 6.25
C VAL A 96 17.65 4.07 5.35
N ASN A 97 18.17 3.83 4.14
CA ASN A 97 18.45 4.92 3.20
C ASN A 97 17.16 5.52 2.62
N GLU A 98 16.18 4.72 2.30
CA GLU A 98 14.86 5.19 1.83
C GLU A 98 14.15 5.97 2.94
N LEU A 99 14.14 5.47 4.16
CA LEU A 99 13.56 6.19 5.30
C LEU A 99 14.19 7.56 5.50
N LYS A 100 15.53 7.64 5.45
CA LYS A 100 16.25 8.92 5.52
C LYS A 100 15.90 9.86 4.36
N ALA A 101 15.77 9.30 3.14
CA ALA A 101 15.40 10.09 1.97
C ALA A 101 13.98 10.65 2.09
N TYR A 102 13.01 9.83 2.52
CA TYR A 102 11.64 10.30 2.77
C TYR A 102 11.60 11.33 3.90
N SER A 103 12.28 11.08 5.02
CA SER A 103 12.33 12.05 6.14
C SER A 103 12.87 13.41 5.71
N ALA A 104 13.92 13.43 4.87
CA ALA A 104 14.45 14.68 4.34
C ALA A 104 13.50 15.40 3.36
N ILE A 105 12.63 14.67 2.65
CA ILE A 105 11.64 15.24 1.73
C ILE A 105 10.50 15.87 2.49
N VAL A 106 10.06 15.25 3.59
CA VAL A 106 8.83 15.65 4.30
C VAL A 106 9.09 16.54 5.51
N GLU A 107 10.34 16.90 5.81
CA GLU A 107 10.67 17.80 6.93
C GLU A 107 9.80 19.07 6.92
N PRO A 108 9.20 19.49 8.05
CA PRO A 108 9.45 19.03 9.43
C PRO A 108 8.55 17.90 9.95
N ILE A 109 7.85 17.18 9.09
CA ILE A 109 6.94 16.09 9.48
C ILE A 109 7.76 14.90 9.98
N GLU A 110 7.44 14.40 11.18
CA GLU A 110 8.08 13.20 11.73
C GLU A 110 7.54 11.94 11.07
N ILE A 111 8.44 11.03 10.62
CA ILE A 111 8.08 9.69 10.18
C ILE A 111 8.31 8.70 11.33
N THR A 112 7.29 7.92 11.67
CA THR A 112 7.39 6.81 12.61
C THR A 112 7.09 5.48 11.91
N CYS A 113 7.87 4.45 12.23
CA CYS A 113 7.59 3.07 11.78
C CYS A 113 6.89 2.24 12.87
N ASP A 114 6.72 2.79 14.07
CA ASP A 114 6.24 2.06 15.23
C ASP A 114 4.81 1.54 15.03
N GLY A 115 4.70 0.21 14.99
CA GLY A 115 3.44 -0.50 14.93
C GLY A 115 2.72 -0.51 13.58
N ILE A 116 3.17 0.25 12.58
CA ILE A 116 2.48 0.38 11.27
C ILE A 116 2.39 -0.97 10.56
N ASP A 117 3.48 -1.72 10.48
CA ASP A 117 3.51 -3.05 9.85
C ASP A 117 2.54 -4.02 10.54
N SER A 118 2.50 -4.00 11.87
CA SER A 118 1.55 -4.82 12.65
C SER A 118 0.10 -4.46 12.37
N LEU A 119 -0.24 -3.19 12.17
CA LEU A 119 -1.58 -2.75 11.79
C LEU A 119 -1.96 -3.24 10.40
N ILE A 120 -1.06 -3.12 9.42
CA ILE A 120 -1.25 -3.63 8.06
C ILE A 120 -1.49 -5.14 8.11
N ASP A 121 -0.65 -5.88 8.83
CA ASP A 121 -0.76 -7.33 8.97
C ASP A 121 -2.08 -7.74 9.63
N ASN A 122 -2.53 -7.04 10.66
CA ASN A 122 -3.81 -7.33 11.31
C ASN A 122 -5.00 -7.16 10.34
N VAL A 123 -4.98 -6.14 9.49
CA VAL A 123 -6.01 -5.97 8.46
C VAL A 123 -5.92 -7.06 7.39
N ARG A 124 -4.70 -7.49 6.99
CA ARG A 124 -4.46 -8.54 6.00
C ARG A 124 -4.77 -9.95 6.49
N LYS A 125 -4.67 -10.22 7.79
CA LYS A 125 -5.01 -11.53 8.38
C LYS A 125 -6.46 -11.93 8.13
N ILE A 126 -7.38 -10.97 8.13
CA ILE A 126 -8.82 -11.22 7.94
C ILE A 126 -9.16 -11.01 6.47
N LYS A 127 -9.44 -12.12 5.76
CA LYS A 127 -9.78 -12.11 4.33
C LYS A 127 -11.26 -11.78 4.12
N THR A 128 -11.57 -11.06 3.05
CA THR A 128 -12.94 -10.93 2.58
C THR A 128 -13.38 -12.24 1.92
N GLN A 129 -14.70 -12.43 1.75
CA GLN A 129 -15.22 -13.60 1.03
C GLN A 129 -14.67 -13.69 -0.39
N GLU A 130 -14.52 -12.57 -1.09
CA GLU A 130 -13.94 -12.53 -2.43
C GLU A 130 -12.46 -12.96 -2.42
N GLN A 131 -11.65 -12.43 -1.49
CA GLN A 131 -10.26 -12.85 -1.33
C GLN A 131 -10.14 -14.33 -1.01
N LEU A 132 -11.03 -14.86 -0.14
CA LEU A 132 -11.06 -16.27 0.19
C LEU A 132 -11.36 -17.12 -1.05
N GLN A 133 -12.32 -16.73 -1.89
CA GLN A 133 -12.64 -17.44 -3.13
C GLN A 133 -11.46 -17.42 -4.12
N ARG A 134 -10.74 -16.31 -4.24
CA ARG A 134 -9.53 -16.21 -5.06
C ARG A 134 -8.43 -17.16 -4.55
N ILE A 135 -8.22 -17.26 -3.23
CA ILE A 135 -7.27 -18.19 -2.60
C ILE A 135 -7.65 -19.64 -2.89
N ILE A 136 -8.92 -20.01 -2.68
CA ILE A 136 -9.43 -21.36 -2.95
C ILE A 136 -9.22 -21.72 -4.42
N LYS A 137 -9.54 -20.80 -5.34
CA LYS A 137 -9.33 -21.03 -6.79
C LYS A 137 -7.86 -21.26 -7.12
N ALA A 138 -6.95 -20.47 -6.58
CA ALA A 138 -5.51 -20.63 -6.79
C ALA A 138 -5.01 -21.97 -6.23
N GLN A 139 -5.47 -22.37 -5.04
CA GLN A 139 -5.14 -23.66 -4.44
C GLN A 139 -5.61 -24.83 -5.31
N ARG A 140 -6.83 -24.79 -5.84
CA ARG A 140 -7.35 -25.84 -6.73
C ARG A 140 -6.57 -25.97 -8.05
N ILE A 141 -6.03 -24.86 -8.56
CA ILE A 141 -5.14 -24.90 -9.74
C ILE A 141 -3.82 -25.61 -9.39
N ALA A 142 -3.21 -25.25 -8.25
CA ALA A 142 -1.97 -25.87 -7.79
C ALA A 142 -2.14 -27.40 -7.52
N GLU A 143 -3.23 -27.80 -6.87
CA GLU A 143 -3.56 -29.21 -6.61
C GLU A 143 -3.65 -30.00 -7.91
N ARG A 144 -4.40 -29.49 -8.90
CA ARG A 144 -4.52 -30.17 -10.22
C ARG A 144 -3.19 -30.26 -10.96
N ALA A 145 -2.35 -29.23 -10.88
CA ALA A 145 -1.03 -29.26 -11.49
C ALA A 145 -0.14 -30.31 -10.82
N PHE A 146 -0.21 -30.42 -9.49
CA PHE A 146 0.52 -31.43 -8.73
C PHE A 146 0.04 -32.84 -9.06
N GLU A 147 -1.27 -33.11 -9.06
CA GLU A 147 -1.85 -34.40 -9.45
C GLU A 147 -1.42 -34.83 -10.88
N HIS A 148 -1.39 -33.85 -11.81
CA HIS A 148 -0.94 -34.12 -13.18
C HIS A 148 0.52 -34.59 -13.21
N ILE A 149 1.41 -33.91 -12.47
CA ILE A 149 2.84 -34.26 -12.43
C ILE A 149 3.09 -35.64 -11.84
N LEU A 150 2.31 -36.07 -10.83
CA LEU A 150 2.47 -37.41 -10.23
C LEU A 150 2.35 -38.54 -11.22
N GLY A 151 1.60 -38.34 -12.30
CA GLY A 151 1.50 -39.35 -13.39
C GLY A 151 2.76 -39.50 -14.24
N PHE A 152 3.76 -38.62 -14.12
CA PHE A 152 5.01 -38.62 -14.89
C PHE A 152 6.25 -38.98 -14.05
N ILE A 153 6.10 -39.01 -12.72
CA ILE A 153 7.21 -39.36 -11.81
C ILE A 153 7.18 -40.88 -11.60
N HIS A 154 8.22 -41.57 -12.11
CA HIS A 154 8.44 -42.98 -11.95
C HIS A 154 9.61 -43.26 -11.05
#